data_40078447184d90377db6d4e0251efac2
#
_entry.id   40078447184d90377db6d4e0251efac2
#
_cell.length_a   1.000
_cell.length_b   1.000
_cell.length_c   1.000
_cell.angle_alpha   90.00
_cell.angle_beta   90.00
_cell.angle_gamma   90.00
#
_symmetry.space_group_name_H-M   'P 1'
#
loop_
_entity.id
_entity.type
_entity.pdbx_description
1 polymer ?
#
loop_
_entity_poly.entity_id
_entity_poly.type
_entity_poly.pdbx_seq_one_letter_code
_entity_poly.pdbx_strand_id
1 'polypeptide(L)'
;MTVQRLTRGQSPVTAAIFLTSVTVILVLGGLGRGTAADPGEHLVKTTCMQCHRIEGVPAARKTKKAPDLIWAGNKYQQDWLIAWFQNPDFKHYPVGYDFRPDRKKRHLALPLDQAKAAAAFLATRKDPRIKESVMKAGTAEQLAKGHKLYQEHGCQNCHYTPASTPKGYVGGTSSTSFLKFSERLKADWVYRFNLNPNDFEPDSGAYIPKPSLPDEDIYAITAYMMTFK
;
A
#
# COMPACT_ATOMS: atom_id res chain seq x y z
N MET A 1 16.39 50.43 83.39
CA MET A 1 15.53 51.66 83.26
C MET A 1 14.51 51.37 82.19
N THR A 2 13.28 50.98 82.63
CA THR A 2 12.08 51.80 82.61
C THR A 2 11.65 52.15 81.17
N VAL A 3 10.53 51.85 80.57
CA VAL A 3 9.14 52.04 81.08
C VAL A 3 8.21 51.23 80.18
N GLN A 4 7.21 50.59 80.78
CA GLN A 4 5.97 50.06 80.20
C GLN A 4 5.09 51.15 79.57
N ARG A 5 4.39 50.83 78.47
CA ARG A 5 3.05 51.39 78.25
C ARG A 5 2.12 50.37 77.58
N LEU A 6 1.09 50.09 78.32
CA LEU A 6 -0.12 49.43 77.89
C LEU A 6 -0.96 50.40 77.04
N THR A 7 -1.57 49.93 75.97
CA THR A 7 -2.81 50.50 75.43
C THR A 7 -3.68 49.41 74.82
N ARG A 8 -4.80 49.15 75.43
CA ARG A 8 -6.19 48.77 75.09
C ARG A 8 -6.38 48.46 73.58
N GLY A 9 -6.77 47.35 73.26
CA GLY A 9 -8.01 46.71 72.96
C GLY A 9 -8.99 47.47 72.03
N GLN A 10 -9.10 46.94 70.81
CA GLN A 10 -10.35 47.05 70.06
C GLN A 10 -10.46 45.80 69.18
N SER A 11 -11.55 45.06 69.39
CA SER A 11 -11.94 43.95 68.54
C SER A 11 -12.62 44.47 67.26
N PRO A 12 -12.25 44.05 66.12
CA PRO A 12 -13.11 44.24 64.96
C PRO A 12 -14.02 43.05 64.74
N VAL A 13 -15.24 43.36 64.54
CA VAL A 13 -16.36 42.52 64.16
C VAL A 13 -16.02 41.78 62.82
N THR A 14 -15.99 40.48 62.88
CA THR A 14 -15.80 39.65 61.72
C THR A 14 -17.11 39.60 60.92
N ALA A 15 -17.19 40.33 59.83
CA ALA A 15 -18.25 40.16 58.84
C ALA A 15 -18.00 38.92 58.02
N ALA A 16 -18.77 37.89 58.22
CA ALA A 16 -18.77 36.68 57.40
C ALA A 16 -19.44 36.98 56.06
N ILE A 17 -18.61 37.11 55.04
CA ILE A 17 -19.06 37.16 53.63
C ILE A 17 -19.32 35.72 53.21
N PHE A 18 -20.58 35.34 53.09
CA PHE A 18 -20.97 34.10 52.40
C PHE A 18 -20.77 34.29 50.90
N LEU A 19 -19.67 33.79 50.38
CA LEU A 19 -19.50 33.59 48.92
C LEU A 19 -20.30 32.36 48.50
N THR A 20 -21.46 32.59 47.93
CA THR A 20 -22.20 31.55 47.20
C THR A 20 -21.47 31.24 45.92
N SER A 21 -20.70 30.14 45.91
CA SER A 21 -20.08 29.60 44.72
C SER A 21 -21.17 29.06 43.78
N VAL A 22 -21.48 29.83 42.74
CA VAL A 22 -22.28 29.33 41.65
C VAL A 22 -21.39 28.42 40.79
N THR A 23 -21.52 27.11 40.99
CA THR A 23 -20.88 26.10 40.17
C THR A 23 -21.61 26.06 38.82
N VAL A 24 -21.09 26.77 37.85
CA VAL A 24 -21.54 26.62 36.45
C VAL A 24 -21.02 25.27 35.93
N ILE A 25 -21.89 24.27 35.95
CA ILE A 25 -21.64 22.98 35.29
C ILE A 25 -21.70 23.27 33.78
N LEU A 26 -20.55 23.48 33.14
CA LEU A 26 -20.38 23.42 31.70
C LEU A 26 -20.62 21.97 31.30
N VAL A 27 -21.83 21.64 30.93
CA VAL A 27 -22.13 20.42 30.17
C VAL A 27 -21.48 20.60 28.80
N LEU A 28 -20.22 20.22 28.67
CA LEU A 28 -19.59 19.99 27.38
C LEU A 28 -20.33 18.82 26.72
N GLY A 29 -21.41 19.16 26.03
CA GLY A 29 -22.09 18.26 25.12
C GLY A 29 -21.01 17.76 24.14
N GLY A 30 -20.54 16.53 24.39
CA GLY A 30 -19.71 15.81 23.44
C GLY A 30 -20.51 15.69 22.16
N LEU A 31 -20.31 16.66 21.25
CA LEU A 31 -20.64 16.48 19.83
C LEU A 31 -19.82 15.27 19.39
N GLY A 32 -20.44 14.09 19.49
CA GLY A 32 -19.92 12.91 18.85
C GLY A 32 -19.63 13.29 17.40
N ARG A 33 -18.36 13.52 17.08
CA ARG A 33 -17.92 13.55 15.70
C ARG A 33 -18.28 12.20 15.14
N GLY A 34 -19.45 12.09 14.55
CA GLY A 34 -19.74 11.02 13.63
C GLY A 34 -18.58 11.03 12.63
N THR A 35 -17.76 10.01 12.67
CA THR A 35 -16.69 9.83 11.68
C THR A 35 -17.39 9.75 10.34
N ALA A 36 -17.38 10.87 9.59
CA ALA A 36 -17.81 10.83 8.20
C ALA A 36 -17.06 9.68 7.54
N ALA A 37 -17.79 8.79 6.89
CA ALA A 37 -17.19 7.65 6.20
C ALA A 37 -16.08 8.16 5.30
N ASP A 38 -14.91 7.55 5.37
CA ASP A 38 -13.77 7.90 4.52
C ASP A 38 -14.22 7.85 3.04
N PRO A 39 -14.14 8.96 2.30
CA PRO A 39 -14.58 9.01 0.91
C PRO A 39 -13.87 7.96 0.04
N GLY A 40 -12.60 7.65 0.35
CA GLY A 40 -11.84 6.61 -0.33
C GLY A 40 -12.39 5.23 -0.03
N GLU A 41 -12.73 4.95 1.22
CA GLU A 41 -13.36 3.70 1.61
C GLU A 41 -14.70 3.50 0.90
N HIS A 42 -15.55 4.52 0.94
CA HIS A 42 -16.85 4.47 0.27
C HIS A 42 -16.68 4.17 -1.22
N LEU A 43 -15.84 4.94 -1.92
CA LEU A 43 -15.58 4.76 -3.34
C LEU A 43 -15.05 3.36 -3.66
N VAL A 44 -14.07 2.87 -2.91
CA VAL A 44 -13.48 1.55 -3.16
C VAL A 44 -14.51 0.45 -2.91
N LYS A 45 -15.29 0.53 -1.84
CA LYS A 45 -16.31 -0.47 -1.52
C LYS A 45 -17.47 -0.49 -2.51
N THR A 46 -17.92 0.67 -2.99
CA THR A 46 -19.07 0.74 -3.90
C THR A 46 -18.72 0.50 -5.37
N THR A 47 -17.51 0.89 -5.78
CA THR A 47 -17.11 0.88 -7.19
C THR A 47 -16.07 -0.21 -7.49
N CYS A 48 -14.96 -0.26 -6.74
CA CYS A 48 -13.86 -1.16 -7.07
C CYS A 48 -14.18 -2.63 -6.72
N MET A 49 -14.94 -2.89 -5.64
CA MET A 49 -15.32 -4.25 -5.23
C MET A 49 -16.19 -5.00 -6.24
N GLN A 50 -16.75 -4.34 -7.22
CA GLN A 50 -17.47 -5.01 -8.30
C GLN A 50 -16.58 -5.96 -9.10
N CYS A 51 -15.28 -5.67 -9.15
CA CYS A 51 -14.29 -6.45 -9.89
C CYS A 51 -13.12 -6.93 -9.00
N HIS A 52 -12.75 -6.15 -8.00
CA HIS A 52 -11.61 -6.40 -7.12
C HIS A 52 -12.05 -6.91 -5.75
N ARG A 53 -11.31 -7.85 -5.22
CA ARG A 53 -11.43 -8.27 -3.83
C ARG A 53 -10.52 -7.39 -2.98
N ILE A 54 -11.05 -6.80 -1.91
CA ILE A 54 -10.29 -5.90 -1.02
C ILE A 54 -10.13 -6.43 0.40
N GLU A 55 -10.79 -7.55 0.71
CA GLU A 55 -10.73 -8.21 2.01
C GLU A 55 -11.02 -9.72 1.86
N GLY A 56 -10.77 -10.48 2.93
CA GLY A 56 -10.95 -11.92 2.95
C GLY A 56 -9.81 -12.71 2.32
N VAL A 57 -10.09 -13.90 1.82
CA VAL A 57 -9.09 -14.76 1.18
C VAL A 57 -8.92 -14.42 -0.30
N PRO A 58 -7.70 -14.57 -0.87
CA PRO A 58 -7.46 -14.30 -2.28
C PRO A 58 -8.28 -15.24 -3.17
N ALA A 59 -8.72 -14.72 -4.31
CA ALA A 59 -9.44 -15.52 -5.29
C ALA A 59 -8.47 -16.40 -6.09
N ALA A 60 -8.91 -17.60 -6.45
CA ALA A 60 -8.19 -18.43 -7.40
C ALA A 60 -8.06 -17.72 -8.76
N ARG A 61 -6.90 -17.88 -9.42
CA ARG A 61 -6.58 -17.19 -10.67
C ARG A 61 -7.66 -17.32 -11.74
N LYS A 62 -8.22 -18.52 -11.88
CA LYS A 62 -9.27 -18.81 -12.88
C LYS A 62 -10.56 -18.04 -12.67
N THR A 63 -10.85 -17.65 -11.44
CA THR A 63 -12.10 -16.96 -11.07
C THR A 63 -11.93 -15.45 -10.90
N LYS A 64 -10.70 -14.95 -10.92
CA LYS A 64 -10.43 -13.51 -10.76
C LYS A 64 -10.96 -12.72 -11.95
N LYS A 65 -11.76 -11.71 -11.67
CA LYS A 65 -12.14 -10.67 -12.65
C LYS A 65 -11.06 -9.63 -12.81
N ALA A 66 -10.37 -9.30 -11.71
CA ALA A 66 -9.31 -8.30 -11.61
C ALA A 66 -8.34 -8.66 -10.47
N PRO A 67 -7.15 -8.04 -10.37
CA PRO A 67 -6.22 -8.29 -9.28
C PRO A 67 -6.84 -8.06 -7.91
N ASP A 68 -6.53 -8.92 -6.95
CA ASP A 68 -6.90 -8.69 -5.55
C ASP A 68 -6.18 -7.45 -5.01
N LEU A 69 -6.90 -6.64 -4.25
CA LEU A 69 -6.41 -5.42 -3.60
C LEU A 69 -6.28 -5.58 -2.07
N ILE A 70 -6.40 -6.80 -1.55
CA ILE A 70 -6.31 -7.13 -0.12
C ILE A 70 -5.00 -6.62 0.49
N TRP A 71 -3.92 -6.61 -0.29
CA TRP A 71 -2.59 -6.17 0.08
C TRP A 71 -2.09 -4.98 -0.76
N ALA A 72 -3.01 -4.15 -1.25
CA ALA A 72 -2.66 -3.05 -2.15
C ALA A 72 -1.63 -2.10 -1.52
N GLY A 73 -1.73 -1.86 -0.21
CA GLY A 73 -0.80 -1.02 0.54
C GLY A 73 0.61 -1.59 0.68
N ASN A 74 0.77 -2.93 0.64
CA ASN A 74 2.10 -3.54 0.56
C ASN A 74 2.62 -3.63 -0.87
N LYS A 75 1.72 -3.70 -1.86
CA LYS A 75 2.05 -4.03 -3.24
C LYS A 75 2.42 -2.82 -4.08
N TYR A 76 1.61 -1.77 -4.03
CA TYR A 76 1.71 -0.67 -4.98
C TYR A 76 2.37 0.56 -4.38
N GLN A 77 3.16 1.26 -5.21
CA GLN A 77 3.57 2.63 -4.93
C GLN A 77 2.35 3.54 -5.03
N GLN A 78 2.17 4.41 -4.04
CA GLN A 78 0.95 5.23 -3.94
C GLN A 78 0.83 6.23 -5.10
N ASP A 79 1.93 6.88 -5.46
CA ASP A 79 1.95 7.86 -6.56
C ASP A 79 1.60 7.18 -7.90
N TRP A 80 2.11 5.96 -8.10
CA TRP A 80 1.74 5.19 -9.28
C TRP A 80 0.25 4.86 -9.31
N LEU A 81 -0.35 4.48 -8.17
CA LEU A 81 -1.80 4.20 -8.09
C LEU A 81 -2.62 5.44 -8.44
N ILE A 82 -2.24 6.62 -7.93
CA ILE A 82 -2.93 7.88 -8.24
C ILE A 82 -2.86 8.16 -9.74
N ALA A 83 -1.68 8.07 -10.34
CA ALA A 83 -1.50 8.27 -11.77
C ALA A 83 -2.29 7.23 -12.60
N TRP A 84 -2.24 5.97 -12.19
CA TRP A 84 -3.00 4.88 -12.81
C TRP A 84 -4.51 5.13 -12.77
N PHE A 85 -5.05 5.54 -11.64
CA PHE A 85 -6.49 5.81 -11.51
C PHE A 85 -6.94 6.97 -12.38
N GLN A 86 -6.09 7.97 -12.60
CA GLN A 86 -6.42 9.09 -13.46
C GLN A 86 -6.39 8.72 -14.95
N ASN A 87 -5.45 7.87 -15.35
CA ASN A 87 -5.24 7.46 -16.74
C ASN A 87 -4.78 6.00 -16.82
N PRO A 88 -5.70 5.04 -16.78
CA PRO A 88 -5.37 3.62 -16.86
C PRO A 88 -4.68 3.27 -18.18
N ASP A 89 -3.41 2.95 -18.12
CA ASP A 89 -2.58 2.60 -19.28
C ASP A 89 -2.42 1.09 -19.42
N PHE A 90 -3.30 0.46 -20.17
CA PHE A 90 -3.23 -0.98 -20.45
C PHE A 90 -2.24 -1.36 -21.56
N LYS A 91 -1.75 -0.40 -22.31
CA LYS A 91 -0.79 -0.67 -23.40
C LYS A 91 0.57 -1.01 -22.83
N HIS A 92 1.02 -0.21 -21.86
CA HIS A 92 2.32 -0.41 -21.20
C HIS A 92 2.23 -1.30 -19.97
N TYR A 93 1.05 -1.37 -19.35
CA TYR A 93 0.80 -2.22 -18.18
C TYR A 93 -0.35 -3.17 -18.45
N PRO A 94 -0.12 -4.23 -19.24
CA PRO A 94 -1.14 -5.26 -19.38
C PRO A 94 -1.36 -5.89 -18.02
N VAL A 95 -2.27 -5.29 -17.23
CA VAL A 95 -2.70 -5.81 -15.94
C VAL A 95 -3.77 -6.84 -16.19
N GLY A 96 -3.51 -8.03 -15.76
CA GLY A 96 -4.46 -9.12 -15.80
C GLY A 96 -3.88 -10.36 -16.44
N TYR A 97 -4.58 -11.42 -16.19
CA TYR A 97 -4.19 -12.79 -16.51
C TYR A 97 -4.52 -13.20 -17.93
N ASP A 98 -5.06 -12.28 -18.71
CA ASP A 98 -5.47 -12.52 -20.08
C ASP A 98 -4.78 -11.50 -20.99
N PHE A 99 -3.70 -11.94 -21.59
CA PHE A 99 -2.81 -11.15 -22.44
C PHE A 99 -3.29 -11.02 -23.87
N ARG A 100 -4.55 -11.33 -24.16
CA ARG A 100 -5.09 -11.13 -25.49
C ARG A 100 -5.14 -9.64 -25.82
N PRO A 101 -4.41 -9.18 -26.83
CA PRO A 101 -4.32 -7.76 -27.16
C PRO A 101 -5.65 -7.18 -27.68
N ASP A 102 -6.56 -8.04 -28.09
CA ASP A 102 -7.89 -7.70 -28.58
C ASP A 102 -8.92 -7.46 -27.47
N ARG A 103 -8.64 -7.86 -26.24
CA ARG A 103 -9.50 -7.55 -25.10
C ARG A 103 -9.43 -6.06 -24.76
N LYS A 104 -10.49 -5.35 -25.07
CA LYS A 104 -10.71 -3.97 -24.59
C LYS A 104 -10.95 -3.99 -23.08
N LYS A 105 -9.87 -4.06 -22.31
CA LYS A 105 -9.94 -3.88 -20.86
C LYS A 105 -10.34 -2.44 -20.61
N ARG A 106 -11.41 -2.25 -19.85
CA ARG A 106 -11.84 -0.93 -19.43
C ARG A 106 -11.66 -0.82 -17.94
N HIS A 107 -10.97 0.20 -17.51
CA HIS A 107 -10.90 0.60 -16.11
C HIS A 107 -11.47 2.01 -15.99
N LEU A 108 -12.19 2.27 -14.91
CA LEU A 108 -12.72 3.59 -14.63
C LEU A 108 -11.56 4.56 -14.40
N ALA A 109 -11.54 5.67 -15.12
CA ALA A 109 -10.70 6.79 -14.79
C ALA A 109 -11.37 7.64 -13.70
N LEU A 110 -10.59 8.06 -12.72
CA LEU A 110 -11.06 8.85 -11.58
C LEU A 110 -10.52 10.29 -11.64
N PRO A 111 -11.30 11.28 -11.23
CA PRO A 111 -10.79 12.60 -10.91
C PRO A 111 -9.68 12.53 -9.86
N LEU A 112 -8.78 13.52 -9.83
CA LEU A 112 -7.58 13.50 -8.98
C LEU A 112 -7.90 13.34 -7.48
N ASP A 113 -8.92 14.02 -6.99
CA ASP A 113 -9.36 13.95 -5.60
C ASP A 113 -9.85 12.54 -5.23
N GLN A 114 -10.66 11.92 -6.08
CA GLN A 114 -11.10 10.54 -5.91
C GLN A 114 -9.95 9.54 -6.05
N ALA A 115 -9.04 9.76 -7.01
CA ALA A 115 -7.84 8.94 -7.17
C ALA A 115 -6.96 8.96 -5.91
N LYS A 116 -6.74 10.14 -5.32
CA LYS A 116 -6.01 10.30 -4.05
C LYS A 116 -6.73 9.62 -2.89
N ALA A 117 -8.03 9.81 -2.75
CA ALA A 117 -8.82 9.19 -1.68
C ALA A 117 -8.80 7.65 -1.79
N ALA A 118 -9.05 7.10 -2.98
CA ALA A 118 -8.98 5.66 -3.21
C ALA A 118 -7.59 5.09 -2.93
N ALA A 119 -6.52 5.76 -3.40
CA ALA A 119 -5.15 5.33 -3.15
C ALA A 119 -4.78 5.37 -1.66
N ALA A 120 -5.24 6.40 -0.92
CA ALA A 120 -5.04 6.51 0.52
C ALA A 120 -5.74 5.37 1.27
N PHE A 121 -6.99 5.07 0.95
CA PHE A 121 -7.69 3.93 1.54
C PHE A 121 -7.01 2.60 1.19
N LEU A 122 -6.62 2.38 -0.06
CA LEU A 122 -5.93 1.17 -0.48
C LEU A 122 -4.55 1.02 0.17
N ALA A 123 -3.87 2.11 0.51
CA ALA A 123 -2.61 2.07 1.26
C ALA A 123 -2.76 1.45 2.66
N THR A 124 -3.97 1.47 3.23
CA THR A 124 -4.27 0.80 4.51
C THR A 124 -4.47 -0.71 4.37
N ARG A 125 -4.66 -1.23 3.16
CA ARG A 125 -4.85 -2.66 2.89
C ARG A 125 -3.50 -3.38 2.93
N LYS A 126 -3.19 -3.97 4.06
CA LYS A 126 -1.90 -4.61 4.34
C LYS A 126 -2.09 -6.05 4.79
N ASP A 127 -1.20 -6.91 4.33
CA ASP A 127 -1.09 -8.31 4.74
C ASP A 127 0.11 -8.46 5.68
N PRO A 128 -0.04 -8.94 6.91
CA PRO A 128 1.03 -9.06 7.89
C PRO A 128 2.13 -10.05 7.49
N ARG A 129 1.88 -10.91 6.51
CA ARG A 129 2.88 -11.81 5.95
C ARG A 129 3.97 -11.08 5.16
N ILE A 130 3.68 -9.84 4.70
CA ILE A 130 4.61 -9.00 3.96
C ILE A 130 5.30 -8.07 4.95
N LYS A 131 6.50 -8.44 5.36
CA LYS A 131 7.31 -7.62 6.26
C LYS A 131 7.86 -6.42 5.51
N GLU A 132 7.78 -5.24 6.12
CA GLU A 132 8.30 -4.00 5.55
C GLU A 132 9.81 -3.87 5.82
N SER A 133 10.50 -3.20 4.91
CA SER A 133 11.94 -2.88 5.01
C SER A 133 12.88 -4.10 5.02
N VAL A 134 12.44 -5.24 4.50
CA VAL A 134 13.27 -6.43 4.29
C VAL A 134 14.20 -6.20 3.11
N MET A 135 13.65 -5.73 2.00
CA MET A 135 14.43 -5.44 0.80
C MET A 135 15.18 -4.11 0.92
N LYS A 136 16.46 -4.14 0.58
CA LYS A 136 17.31 -2.95 0.45
C LYS A 136 17.76 -2.81 -1.00
N ALA A 137 18.31 -1.66 -1.33
CA ALA A 137 19.00 -1.51 -2.61
C ALA A 137 20.10 -2.56 -2.73
N GLY A 138 20.10 -3.31 -3.83
CA GLY A 138 21.09 -4.37 -4.04
C GLY A 138 22.50 -3.82 -4.21
N THR A 139 23.49 -4.49 -3.64
CA THR A 139 24.91 -4.25 -3.95
C THR A 139 25.20 -4.63 -5.42
N ALA A 140 26.28 -4.15 -5.97
CA ALA A 140 26.69 -4.49 -7.36
C ALA A 140 26.78 -6.02 -7.54
N GLU A 141 27.31 -6.73 -6.55
CA GLU A 141 27.41 -8.19 -6.56
C GLU A 141 26.01 -8.86 -6.56
N GLN A 142 25.12 -8.40 -5.69
CA GLN A 142 23.73 -8.91 -5.63
C GLN A 142 22.99 -8.66 -6.94
N LEU A 143 23.17 -7.48 -7.55
CA LEU A 143 22.54 -7.16 -8.83
C LEU A 143 23.10 -8.04 -9.97
N ALA A 144 24.42 -8.28 -9.99
CA ALA A 144 25.04 -9.16 -10.97
C ALA A 144 24.56 -10.63 -10.81
N LYS A 145 24.49 -11.12 -9.55
CA LYS A 145 23.94 -12.44 -9.24
C LYS A 145 22.48 -12.52 -9.66
N GLY A 146 21.69 -11.52 -9.30
CA GLY A 146 20.27 -11.46 -9.65
C GLY A 146 20.02 -11.44 -11.16
N HIS A 147 20.81 -10.68 -11.91
CA HIS A 147 20.76 -10.65 -13.37
C HIS A 147 21.03 -12.03 -13.97
N LYS A 148 22.11 -12.68 -13.52
CA LYS A 148 22.47 -14.03 -13.98
C LYS A 148 21.33 -15.02 -13.74
N LEU A 149 20.83 -15.09 -12.50
CA LEU A 149 19.72 -15.98 -12.12
C LEU A 149 18.44 -15.66 -12.90
N TYR A 150 18.12 -14.38 -13.11
CA TYR A 150 16.98 -13.93 -13.89
C TYR A 150 17.01 -14.48 -15.34
N GLN A 151 18.20 -14.50 -15.95
CA GLN A 151 18.41 -15.06 -17.28
C GLN A 151 18.35 -16.60 -17.28
N GLU A 152 19.06 -17.24 -16.35
CA GLU A 152 19.12 -18.71 -16.23
C GLU A 152 17.74 -19.33 -16.00
N HIS A 153 16.90 -18.68 -15.21
CA HIS A 153 15.52 -19.11 -14.95
C HIS A 153 14.51 -18.66 -16.02
N GLY A 154 14.97 -17.94 -17.05
CA GLY A 154 14.16 -17.60 -18.20
C GLY A 154 12.96 -16.70 -17.89
N CYS A 155 13.04 -15.85 -16.87
CA CYS A 155 11.94 -14.95 -16.47
C CYS A 155 11.42 -14.11 -17.63
N GLN A 156 12.31 -13.65 -18.50
CA GLN A 156 12.00 -12.89 -19.72
C GLN A 156 11.23 -13.69 -20.77
N ASN A 157 11.19 -15.03 -20.70
CA ASN A 157 10.44 -15.81 -21.68
C ASN A 157 8.93 -15.57 -21.57
N CYS A 158 8.46 -15.19 -20.37
CA CYS A 158 7.06 -14.91 -20.09
C CYS A 158 6.77 -13.42 -19.86
N HIS A 159 7.78 -12.64 -19.48
CA HIS A 159 7.62 -11.25 -19.04
C HIS A 159 8.27 -10.25 -19.99
N TYR A 160 7.56 -9.18 -20.34
CA TYR A 160 8.20 -8.00 -20.92
C TYR A 160 9.24 -7.45 -19.94
N THR A 161 10.48 -7.36 -20.41
CA THR A 161 11.62 -6.85 -19.66
C THR A 161 12.17 -5.62 -20.37
N PRO A 162 12.48 -4.51 -19.67
CA PRO A 162 13.13 -3.35 -20.29
C PRO A 162 14.42 -3.75 -20.99
N ALA A 163 14.64 -3.23 -22.19
CA ALA A 163 15.85 -3.50 -22.98
C ALA A 163 16.14 -2.37 -23.95
N SER A 164 17.43 -2.21 -24.30
CA SER A 164 17.90 -1.26 -25.31
C SER A 164 17.60 -1.76 -26.74
N THR A 165 16.32 -1.85 -27.06
CA THR A 165 15.83 -2.21 -28.40
C THR A 165 14.92 -1.09 -28.93
N PRO A 166 14.64 -1.04 -30.25
CA PRO A 166 13.70 -0.05 -30.79
C PRO A 166 12.29 -0.08 -30.13
N LYS A 167 11.91 -1.22 -29.57
CA LYS A 167 10.64 -1.37 -28.82
C LYS A 167 10.75 -0.95 -27.35
N GLY A 168 11.96 -0.77 -26.81
CA GLY A 168 12.22 -0.49 -25.40
C GLY A 168 12.12 -1.70 -24.48
N TYR A 169 11.82 -2.89 -25.02
CA TYR A 169 11.69 -4.13 -24.24
C TYR A 169 11.99 -5.37 -25.08
N VAL A 170 12.23 -6.46 -24.37
CA VAL A 170 12.30 -7.84 -24.89
C VAL A 170 11.40 -8.75 -24.07
N GLY A 171 11.18 -9.96 -24.54
CA GLY A 171 10.52 -11.02 -23.78
C GLY A 171 9.08 -11.32 -24.19
N GLY A 172 8.48 -12.21 -23.44
CA GLY A 172 7.15 -12.76 -23.71
C GLY A 172 6.00 -11.92 -23.17
N THR A 173 4.80 -12.25 -23.65
CA THR A 173 3.55 -11.55 -23.30
C THR A 173 2.61 -12.41 -22.44
N SER A 174 3.05 -13.58 -22.02
CA SER A 174 2.20 -14.54 -21.30
C SER A 174 2.09 -14.23 -19.80
N SER A 175 2.81 -13.20 -19.31
CA SER A 175 2.78 -12.81 -17.91
C SER A 175 2.85 -11.28 -17.73
N THR A 176 2.78 -10.81 -16.49
CA THR A 176 2.80 -9.38 -16.17
C THR A 176 4.06 -8.68 -16.69
N SER A 177 3.90 -7.51 -17.30
CA SER A 177 5.01 -6.67 -17.75
C SER A 177 5.89 -6.21 -16.58
N PHE A 178 7.21 -6.21 -16.78
CA PHE A 178 8.19 -5.64 -15.85
C PHE A 178 8.64 -4.23 -16.24
N LEU A 179 8.00 -3.62 -17.24
CA LEU A 179 8.23 -2.21 -17.54
C LEU A 179 7.78 -1.35 -16.35
N LYS A 180 8.58 -0.35 -15.99
CA LYS A 180 8.34 0.54 -14.85
C LYS A 180 8.04 -0.22 -13.54
N PHE A 181 8.76 -1.31 -13.33
CA PHE A 181 8.42 -2.26 -12.27
C PHE A 181 8.60 -1.65 -10.89
N SER A 182 9.72 -0.97 -10.65
CA SER A 182 10.02 -0.31 -9.39
C SER A 182 9.20 0.96 -9.14
N GLU A 183 8.74 1.62 -10.20
CA GLU A 183 7.82 2.77 -10.06
C GLU A 183 6.43 2.31 -9.59
N ARG A 184 6.05 1.09 -9.94
CA ARG A 184 4.72 0.52 -9.68
C ARG A 184 4.64 -0.28 -8.41
N LEU A 185 5.63 -1.12 -8.13
CA LEU A 185 5.58 -2.12 -7.08
C LEU A 185 6.60 -1.84 -5.97
N LYS A 186 6.25 -2.24 -4.76
CA LYS A 186 7.13 -2.20 -3.60
C LYS A 186 8.00 -3.46 -3.55
N ALA A 187 9.28 -3.29 -3.27
CA ALA A 187 10.26 -4.36 -3.28
C ALA A 187 9.92 -5.51 -2.31
N ASP A 188 9.49 -5.18 -1.08
CA ASP A 188 9.13 -6.17 -0.07
C ASP A 188 7.98 -7.08 -0.51
N TRP A 189 7.00 -6.50 -1.22
CA TRP A 189 5.91 -7.28 -1.78
C TRP A 189 6.40 -8.22 -2.89
N VAL A 190 7.24 -7.72 -3.80
CA VAL A 190 7.79 -8.53 -4.90
C VAL A 190 8.61 -9.70 -4.35
N TYR A 191 9.46 -9.43 -3.36
CA TYR A 191 10.26 -10.47 -2.70
C TYR A 191 9.37 -11.53 -2.05
N ARG A 192 8.41 -11.10 -1.24
CA ARG A 192 7.50 -12.02 -0.54
C ARG A 192 6.63 -12.83 -1.51
N PHE A 193 6.20 -12.22 -2.60
CA PHE A 193 5.47 -12.90 -3.67
C PHE A 193 6.34 -13.97 -4.34
N ASN A 194 7.59 -13.65 -4.68
CA ASN A 194 8.51 -14.59 -5.31
C ASN A 194 8.89 -15.76 -4.39
N LEU A 195 8.93 -15.54 -3.06
CA LEU A 195 9.14 -16.62 -2.10
C LEU A 195 8.02 -17.67 -2.12
N ASN A 196 6.77 -17.25 -2.22
CA ASN A 196 5.62 -18.15 -2.31
C ASN A 196 4.41 -17.49 -2.98
N PRO A 197 4.31 -17.54 -4.31
CA PRO A 197 3.18 -16.96 -5.06
C PRO A 197 1.81 -17.52 -4.65
N ASN A 198 1.74 -18.78 -4.23
CA ASN A 198 0.48 -19.42 -3.86
C ASN A 198 -0.22 -18.79 -2.65
N ASP A 199 0.52 -18.10 -1.78
CA ASP A 199 -0.07 -17.37 -0.65
C ASP A 199 -0.96 -16.20 -1.10
N PHE A 200 -0.72 -15.68 -2.30
CA PHE A 200 -1.40 -14.51 -2.86
C PHE A 200 -2.26 -14.84 -4.06
N GLU A 201 -1.89 -15.88 -4.76
CA GLU A 201 -2.59 -16.38 -5.92
C GLU A 201 -2.75 -17.90 -5.81
N PRO A 202 -3.78 -18.39 -5.12
CA PRO A 202 -4.11 -19.79 -5.10
C PRO A 202 -4.21 -20.33 -6.54
N ASP A 203 -3.73 -21.52 -6.79
CA ASP A 203 -3.58 -22.14 -8.11
C ASP A 203 -2.45 -21.56 -8.99
N SER A 204 -1.65 -20.63 -8.48
CA SER A 204 -0.57 -20.04 -9.27
C SER A 204 0.52 -21.03 -9.65
N GLY A 205 0.71 -22.09 -8.88
CA GLY A 205 1.73 -23.11 -9.13
C GLY A 205 1.64 -23.77 -10.50
N ALA A 206 0.46 -23.76 -11.13
CA ALA A 206 0.29 -24.23 -12.51
C ALA A 206 0.76 -23.21 -13.57
N TYR A 207 0.96 -21.93 -13.18
CA TYR A 207 1.21 -20.83 -14.11
C TYR A 207 2.42 -19.99 -13.73
N ILE A 208 2.78 -19.98 -12.46
CA ILE A 208 3.93 -19.26 -11.94
C ILE A 208 4.82 -20.31 -11.28
N PRO A 209 5.80 -20.85 -11.99
CA PRO A 209 6.71 -21.80 -11.38
C PRO A 209 7.42 -21.11 -10.23
N LYS A 210 7.25 -21.65 -9.01
CA LYS A 210 8.09 -21.25 -7.88
C LYS A 210 9.50 -21.72 -8.20
N PRO A 211 10.49 -20.83 -8.39
CA PRO A 211 11.85 -21.29 -8.52
C PRO A 211 12.25 -22.00 -7.22
N SER A 212 12.75 -23.21 -7.33
CA SER A 212 13.35 -23.93 -6.21
C SER A 212 14.72 -23.33 -5.90
N LEU A 213 14.73 -22.11 -5.39
CA LEU A 213 15.92 -21.33 -5.11
C LEU A 213 15.99 -21.00 -3.62
N PRO A 214 17.19 -20.88 -3.05
CA PRO A 214 17.39 -20.31 -1.74
C PRO A 214 16.81 -18.88 -1.65
N ASP A 215 16.39 -18.48 -0.46
CA ASP A 215 15.78 -17.14 -0.23
C ASP A 215 16.73 -16.01 -0.63
N GLU A 216 18.04 -16.18 -0.45
CA GLU A 216 19.07 -15.23 -0.85
C GLU A 216 19.15 -15.01 -2.37
N ASP A 217 18.91 -16.08 -3.16
CA ASP A 217 18.86 -16.01 -4.61
C ASP A 217 17.60 -15.30 -5.09
N ILE A 218 16.47 -15.58 -4.45
CA ILE A 218 15.21 -14.87 -4.69
C ILE A 218 15.36 -13.38 -4.32
N TYR A 219 16.09 -13.08 -3.23
CA TYR A 219 16.43 -11.71 -2.86
C TYR A 219 17.23 -11.01 -3.97
N ALA A 220 18.29 -11.66 -4.47
CA ALA A 220 19.13 -11.11 -5.52
C ALA A 220 18.34 -10.86 -6.83
N ILE A 221 17.51 -11.83 -7.27
CA ILE A 221 16.62 -11.67 -8.43
C ILE A 221 15.68 -10.49 -8.21
N THR A 222 15.06 -10.39 -7.03
CA THR A 222 14.14 -9.30 -6.72
C THR A 222 14.86 -7.95 -6.75
N ALA A 223 16.05 -7.86 -6.15
CA ALA A 223 16.85 -6.64 -6.19
C ALA A 223 17.17 -6.21 -7.62
N TYR A 224 17.53 -7.17 -8.50
CA TYR A 224 17.73 -6.89 -9.91
C TYR A 224 16.44 -6.43 -10.61
N MET A 225 15.31 -7.11 -10.41
CA MET A 225 14.02 -6.69 -10.98
C MET A 225 13.61 -5.29 -10.56
N MET A 226 13.96 -4.86 -9.36
CA MET A 226 13.68 -3.50 -8.86
C MET A 226 14.54 -2.42 -9.52
N THR A 227 15.49 -2.77 -10.39
CA THR A 227 16.20 -1.80 -11.26
C THR A 227 15.41 -1.42 -12.51
N PHE A 228 14.35 -2.14 -12.85
CA PHE A 228 13.53 -1.87 -14.03
C PHE A 228 12.64 -0.63 -13.81
N LYS A 229 12.92 0.41 -14.59
CA LYS A 229 12.21 1.69 -14.61
C LYS A 229 11.37 1.85 -15.86
#